data_9e604043f20319c07f41149b0497daae
#
_entry.id   9e604043f20319c07f41149b0497daae
#
_cell.length_a   1.000
_cell.length_b   1.000
_cell.length_c   1.000
_cell.angle_alpha   90.00
_cell.angle_beta   90.00
_cell.angle_gamma   90.00
#
_symmetry.space_group_name_H-M   'P 1'
#
loop_
_entity.id
_entity.type
_entity.pdbx_description
1 polymer ?
#
loop_
_entity_poly.entity_id
_entity_poly.type
_entity_poly.pdbx_seq_one_letter_code
_entity_poly.pdbx_strand_id
1 'polypeptide(L)'
;MENTKVYSRTEMREMMIDTSVYFFMNESGDFIGTLEMKAEARAGMLRLFFRLSDNRKIITPVFWWQRYLGFYEMEIGTKLKLSYRESSQNKIFLQSAEILEKES
;
A
#
# COMPACT_ATOMS: atom_id res chain seq x y z
N MET A 1 -8.22 -12.61 14.97
CA MET A 1 -9.03 -12.51 13.75
C MET A 1 -8.26 -11.77 12.67
N GLU A 2 -8.21 -12.33 11.49
CA GLU A 2 -7.47 -11.71 10.39
C GLU A 2 -8.29 -10.65 9.69
N ASN A 3 -7.66 -9.54 9.35
CA ASN A 3 -8.29 -8.51 8.55
C ASN A 3 -7.47 -8.34 7.27
N THR A 4 -7.94 -9.00 6.22
CA THR A 4 -7.32 -8.94 4.89
C THR A 4 -8.22 -8.24 3.90
N LYS A 5 -9.17 -7.45 4.37
CA LYS A 5 -10.19 -6.80 3.56
C LYS A 5 -9.58 -5.95 2.47
N VAL A 6 -10.06 -6.16 1.25
CA VAL A 6 -9.77 -5.31 0.10
C VAL A 6 -11.08 -4.64 -0.28
N TYR A 7 -11.13 -3.32 -0.18
CA TYR A 7 -12.35 -2.58 -0.54
C TYR A 7 -12.50 -2.53 -2.04
N SER A 8 -13.72 -2.77 -2.53
CA SER A 8 -14.03 -2.57 -3.94
C SER A 8 -14.17 -1.07 -4.22
N ARG A 9 -14.14 -0.72 -5.52
CA ARG A 9 -14.36 0.68 -5.92
C ARG A 9 -15.74 1.18 -5.47
N THR A 10 -16.74 0.31 -5.56
CA THR A 10 -18.08 0.64 -5.13
C THR A 10 -18.14 0.88 -3.64
N GLU A 11 -17.50 0.01 -2.84
CA GLU A 11 -17.47 0.18 -1.39
C GLU A 11 -16.79 1.48 -0.99
N MET A 12 -15.66 1.82 -1.64
CA MET A 12 -14.95 3.06 -1.35
C MET A 12 -15.85 4.27 -1.58
N ARG A 13 -16.64 4.23 -2.66
CA ARG A 13 -17.55 5.32 -3.00
C ARG A 13 -18.72 5.39 -2.02
N GLU A 14 -19.37 4.26 -1.77
CA GLU A 14 -20.56 4.22 -0.91
C GLU A 14 -20.25 4.57 0.54
N MET A 15 -19.10 4.14 1.02
CA MET A 15 -18.68 4.42 2.39
C MET A 15 -18.05 5.80 2.54
N MET A 16 -17.87 6.51 1.42
CA MET A 16 -17.31 7.85 1.39
C MET A 16 -15.95 7.92 2.13
N ILE A 17 -15.12 6.90 1.91
CA ILE A 17 -13.81 6.84 2.54
C ILE A 17 -12.92 7.96 1.99
N ASP A 18 -12.41 8.78 2.90
CA ASP A 18 -11.55 9.90 2.52
C ASP A 18 -10.11 9.42 2.35
N THR A 19 -9.61 9.47 1.12
CA THR A 19 -8.23 9.12 0.81
C THR A 19 -7.35 10.34 0.55
N SER A 20 -7.89 11.54 0.73
CA SER A 20 -7.15 12.77 0.41
C SER A 20 -5.98 13.03 1.33
N VAL A 21 -5.91 12.34 2.48
CA VAL A 21 -4.79 12.48 3.41
C VAL A 21 -3.57 11.66 2.98
N TYR A 22 -3.72 10.81 1.97
CA TYR A 22 -2.62 9.96 1.49
C TYR A 22 -1.98 10.58 0.26
N PHE A 23 -0.65 10.57 0.22
CA PHE A 23 0.14 11.12 -0.89
C PHE A 23 0.87 10.00 -1.61
N PHE A 24 1.11 10.18 -2.91
CA PHE A 24 1.98 9.27 -3.63
C PHE A 24 3.41 9.47 -3.16
N MET A 25 4.15 8.35 -2.98
CA MET A 25 5.55 8.43 -2.62
C MET A 25 6.32 9.13 -3.75
N ASN A 26 7.12 10.13 -3.39
CA ASN A 26 7.83 10.96 -4.36
C ASN A 26 9.34 10.95 -4.17
N GLU A 27 9.86 10.01 -3.36
CA GLU A 27 11.30 9.91 -3.16
C GLU A 27 11.71 8.44 -3.06
N SER A 28 12.92 8.13 -3.51
CA SER A 28 13.48 6.79 -3.36
C SER A 28 14.06 6.60 -1.97
N GLY A 29 14.16 5.35 -1.54
CA GLY A 29 14.71 5.02 -0.24
C GLY A 29 13.95 3.88 0.41
N ASP A 30 14.38 3.54 1.61
CA ASP A 30 13.75 2.49 2.40
C ASP A 30 13.01 3.13 3.57
N PHE A 31 11.76 2.73 3.74
CA PHE A 31 10.88 3.32 4.76
C PHE A 31 10.18 2.21 5.54
N ILE A 32 9.94 2.45 6.82
CA ILE A 32 9.13 1.55 7.62
C ILE A 32 7.69 2.05 7.57
N GLY A 33 6.76 1.17 7.22
CA GLY A 33 5.36 1.53 7.11
C GLY A 33 4.45 0.44 7.63
N THR A 34 3.26 0.84 8.05
CA THR A 34 2.20 -0.07 8.49
C THR A 34 1.08 -0.01 7.48
N LEU A 35 0.64 -1.18 7.02
CA LEU A 35 -0.46 -1.27 6.05
C LEU A 35 -1.77 -0.94 6.77
N GLU A 36 -2.44 0.12 6.31
CA GLU A 36 -3.67 0.58 6.93
C GLU A 36 -4.93 0.18 6.16
N MET A 37 -4.84 0.08 4.84
CA MET A 37 -6.01 -0.20 4.02
C MET A 37 -5.57 -0.69 2.65
N LYS A 38 -6.42 -1.50 2.03
CA LYS A 38 -6.25 -1.94 0.64
C LYS A 38 -7.54 -1.67 -0.12
N ALA A 39 -7.41 -1.21 -1.34
CA ALA A 39 -8.58 -0.94 -2.17
C ALA A 39 -8.30 -1.28 -3.62
N GLU A 40 -9.33 -1.78 -4.30
CA GLU A 40 -9.24 -2.04 -5.73
C GLU A 40 -9.24 -0.74 -6.51
N ALA A 41 -8.46 -0.70 -7.57
CA ALA A 41 -8.51 0.34 -8.57
C ALA A 41 -8.80 -0.31 -9.91
N ARG A 42 -9.01 0.49 -10.94
CA ARG A 42 -9.31 -0.06 -12.25
C ARG A 42 -8.09 -0.72 -12.86
N ALA A 43 -8.30 -1.55 -13.88
CA ALA A 43 -7.25 -2.22 -14.66
C ALA A 43 -6.42 -3.21 -13.83
N GLY A 44 -7.05 -3.83 -12.84
CA GLY A 44 -6.37 -4.84 -12.02
C GLY A 44 -5.36 -4.28 -11.06
N MET A 45 -5.42 -2.98 -10.78
CA MET A 45 -4.54 -2.36 -9.80
C MET A 45 -5.10 -2.51 -8.41
N LEU A 46 -4.19 -2.65 -7.46
CA LEU A 46 -4.51 -2.62 -6.04
C LEU A 46 -3.84 -1.37 -5.47
N ARG A 47 -4.59 -0.56 -4.73
CA ARG A 47 -4.04 0.59 -4.03
C ARG A 47 -3.77 0.22 -2.59
N LEU A 48 -2.54 0.46 -2.15
CA LEU A 48 -2.09 0.15 -0.80
C LEU A 48 -1.92 1.46 -0.05
N PHE A 49 -2.44 1.51 1.17
CA PHE A 49 -2.41 2.69 2.00
C PHE A 49 -1.56 2.40 3.23
N PHE A 50 -0.45 3.13 3.36
CA PHE A 50 0.50 2.94 4.45
C PHE A 50 0.61 4.19 5.30
N ARG A 51 0.88 3.97 6.60
CA ARG A 51 1.35 5.03 7.48
C ARG A 51 2.81 4.74 7.78
N LEU A 52 3.67 5.67 7.41
CA LEU A 52 5.11 5.53 7.65
C LEU A 52 5.43 5.83 9.11
N SER A 53 6.61 5.38 9.55
CA SER A 53 7.05 5.57 10.94
C SER A 53 7.20 7.05 11.32
N ASP A 54 7.35 7.93 10.32
CA ASP A 54 7.40 9.39 10.53
C ASP A 54 6.03 10.05 10.42
N ASN A 55 4.95 9.25 10.44
CA ASN A 55 3.55 9.66 10.37
C ASN A 55 3.08 10.16 9.00
N ARG A 56 3.92 10.10 7.98
CA ARG A 56 3.43 10.37 6.63
C ARG A 56 2.49 9.25 6.20
N LYS A 57 1.43 9.62 5.49
CA LYS A 57 0.47 8.68 4.93
C LYS A 57 0.66 8.63 3.43
N ILE A 58 0.93 7.46 2.90
CA ILE A 58 1.21 7.30 1.48
C ILE A 58 0.29 6.27 0.86
N ILE A 59 0.03 6.47 -0.43
CA ILE A 59 -0.72 5.52 -1.25
C ILE A 59 0.22 5.00 -2.34
N THR A 60 0.22 3.69 -2.52
CA THR A 60 1.08 3.05 -3.52
C THR A 60 0.24 2.13 -4.39
N PRO A 61 0.14 2.40 -5.70
CA PRO A 61 -0.54 1.48 -6.59
C PRO A 61 0.39 0.32 -6.96
N VAL A 62 -0.16 -0.89 -6.94
CA VAL A 62 0.54 -2.07 -7.45
C VAL A 62 -0.44 -2.86 -8.30
N PHE A 63 0.06 -3.57 -9.28
CA PHE A 63 -0.80 -4.45 -10.07
C PHE A 63 -1.04 -5.73 -9.29
N TRP A 64 -2.26 -6.24 -9.34
CA TRP A 64 -2.62 -7.43 -8.59
C TRP A 64 -1.80 -8.65 -8.99
N TRP A 65 -1.28 -8.70 -10.21
CA TRP A 65 -0.43 -9.82 -10.63
C TRP A 65 0.98 -9.74 -10.00
N GLN A 66 1.31 -8.64 -9.33
CA GLN A 66 2.55 -8.55 -8.55
C GLN A 66 2.35 -9.23 -7.20
N ARG A 67 1.65 -10.36 -7.20
CA ARG A 67 1.26 -11.10 -6.00
C ARG A 67 2.44 -11.69 -5.25
N TYR A 68 3.58 -11.78 -5.90
CA TYR A 68 4.77 -12.22 -5.20
C TYR A 68 5.12 -11.31 -4.01
N LEU A 69 4.57 -10.11 -3.98
CA LEU A 69 4.71 -9.22 -2.83
C LEU A 69 3.73 -9.58 -1.71
N GLY A 70 2.74 -10.40 -1.99
CA GLY A 70 1.81 -10.91 -0.98
C GLY A 70 0.81 -9.90 -0.45
N PHE A 71 0.66 -8.76 -1.10
CA PHE A 71 -0.19 -7.69 -0.56
C PHE A 71 -1.68 -8.03 -0.55
N TYR A 72 -2.14 -8.80 -1.54
CA TYR A 72 -3.56 -9.08 -1.65
C TYR A 72 -4.08 -9.82 -0.42
N GLU A 73 -3.29 -10.75 0.10
CA GLU A 73 -3.65 -11.57 1.26
C GLU A 73 -3.09 -11.02 2.57
N MET A 74 -2.38 -9.90 2.53
CA MET A 74 -1.72 -9.37 3.71
C MET A 74 -2.71 -8.77 4.69
N GLU A 75 -2.47 -9.01 5.98
CA GLU A 75 -3.30 -8.45 7.02
C GLU A 75 -3.08 -6.95 7.19
N ILE A 76 -4.16 -6.23 7.45
CA ILE A 76 -4.09 -4.83 7.84
C ILE A 76 -3.37 -4.76 9.19
N GLY A 77 -2.47 -3.82 9.35
CA GLY A 77 -1.64 -3.69 10.55
C GLY A 77 -0.25 -4.29 10.39
N THR A 78 0.01 -4.96 9.27
CA THR A 78 1.33 -5.52 9.01
C THR A 78 2.36 -4.41 8.86
N LYS A 79 3.49 -4.56 9.56
CA LYS A 79 4.60 -3.61 9.48
C LYS A 79 5.63 -4.12 8.49
N LEU A 80 6.05 -3.23 7.59
CA LEU A 80 6.93 -3.60 6.48
C LEU A 80 8.07 -2.60 6.34
N LYS A 81 9.17 -3.09 5.77
CA LYS A 81 10.20 -2.24 5.19
C LYS A 81 9.88 -2.10 3.70
N LEU A 82 9.60 -0.89 3.28
CA LEU A 82 9.19 -0.58 1.92
C LEU A 82 10.38 0.04 1.19
N SER A 83 10.76 -0.55 0.07
CA SER A 83 11.91 -0.07 -0.70
C SER A 83 11.40 0.54 -1.99
N TYR A 84 11.53 1.87 -2.10
CA TYR A 84 11.14 2.62 -3.29
C TYR A 84 12.36 3.00 -4.10
N ARG A 85 12.24 2.91 -5.40
CA ARG A 85 13.34 3.23 -6.33
C ARG A 85 12.82 4.10 -7.46
N GLU A 86 13.73 4.82 -8.07
CA GLU A 86 13.40 5.67 -9.21
C GLU A 86 13.65 4.91 -10.50
N SER A 87 12.67 4.94 -11.41
CA SER A 87 12.78 4.30 -12.70
C SER A 87 13.58 5.18 -13.68
N SER A 88 13.90 4.62 -14.84
CA SER A 88 14.58 5.38 -15.90
C SER A 88 13.75 6.56 -16.40
N GLN A 89 12.45 6.59 -16.11
CA GLN A 89 11.55 7.67 -16.47
C GLN A 89 11.34 8.65 -15.32
N ASN A 90 12.18 8.59 -14.29
CA ASN A 90 12.12 9.45 -13.10
C ASN A 90 10.81 9.29 -12.30
N LYS A 91 10.26 8.08 -12.32
CA LYS A 91 9.06 7.77 -11.54
C LYS A 91 9.43 6.89 -10.35
N ILE A 92 8.83 7.18 -9.20
CA ILE A 92 9.07 6.40 -7.98
C ILE A 92 8.11 5.22 -7.97
N PHE A 93 8.63 4.04 -7.69
CA PHE A 93 7.82 2.82 -7.62
C PHE A 93 8.28 1.97 -6.45
N LEU A 94 7.37 1.14 -5.95
CA LEU A 94 7.69 0.19 -4.88
C LEU A 94 8.40 -1.02 -5.51
N GLN A 95 9.69 -1.16 -5.22
CA GLN A 95 10.49 -2.25 -5.75
C GLN A 95 10.31 -3.53 -4.94
N SER A 96 10.28 -3.41 -3.61
CA SER A 96 10.15 -4.57 -2.73
C SER A 96 9.56 -4.16 -1.40
N ALA A 97 9.04 -5.16 -0.70
CA ALA A 97 8.48 -4.98 0.63
C ALA A 97 8.83 -6.20 1.46
N GLU A 98 9.35 -5.97 2.66
CA GLU A 98 9.74 -7.02 3.58
C GLU A 98 8.90 -6.92 4.84
N ILE A 99 8.23 -8.01 5.20
CA ILE A 99 7.42 -8.04 6.42
C ILE A 99 8.35 -8.06 7.62
N LEU A 100 8.19 -7.09 8.51
CA LEU A 100 8.96 -7.00 9.74
C LEU A 100 8.24 -7.66 10.90
N GLU A 101 6.94 -7.39 11.03
CA GLU A 101 6.13 -8.05 12.03
C GLU A 101 4.65 -7.94 11.65
N LYS A 102 3.86 -8.85 12.20
CA LYS A 102 2.41 -8.84 12.02
C LYS A 102 1.76 -8.48 13.33
N GLU A 103 0.66 -7.73 13.25
CA GLU A 103 -0.21 -7.52 14.38
C GLU A 103 -0.82 -8.87 14.80
N SER A 104 -0.77 -9.15 16.05
CA SER A 104 -1.34 -10.41 16.57
C SER A 104 -2.68 -10.18 17.23
#